data_67c85cc309658e9a20008d616c08ff55
#
_entry.id   67c85cc309658e9a20008d616c08ff55
#
_cell.length_a   1.000
_cell.length_b   1.000
_cell.length_c   1.000
_cell.angle_alpha   90.00
_cell.angle_beta   90.00
_cell.angle_gamma   90.00
#
_symmetry.space_group_name_H-M   'P 1'
#
loop_
_entity.id
_entity.type
_entity.pdbx_description
1 polymer ?
#
loop_
_entity_poly.entity_id
_entity_poly.type
_entity_poly.pdbx_seq_one_letter_code
_entity_poly.pdbx_strand_id
1 'polypeptide(L)'
;PEFWRRGEVIHGDYSRWANPEMLHSVTNYELHKGLWSGHNDHNYFEIAHTMRRLQGLCHDTRLYLFSDNHDVERLPNKLRNREHIRHIAILVYTLWGIPSIYYGSEFGIEGKKEWGSDWPLRPCLELEDYKDALTTNPVTSVYAALGKLKAEEPALTWGEFKELHLTTQCYAYARVLD
;
A
#
# COMPACT_ATOMS: atom_id res chain seq x y z
N PRO A 1 8.72 -26.70 -7.27
CA PRO A 1 8.27 -25.33 -7.49
C PRO A 1 8.35 -24.57 -6.18
N GLU A 2 9.02 -23.44 -6.20
CA GLU A 2 9.07 -22.56 -5.05
C GLU A 2 7.75 -21.81 -4.98
N PHE A 3 6.97 -22.10 -3.93
CA PHE A 3 5.76 -21.35 -3.65
C PHE A 3 6.10 -20.07 -2.89
N TRP A 4 5.58 -18.95 -3.34
CA TRP A 4 5.61 -17.74 -2.55
C TRP A 4 4.62 -17.86 -1.39
N ARG A 5 5.14 -17.77 -0.15
CA ARG A 5 4.38 -17.94 1.09
C ARG A 5 4.15 -16.56 1.71
N ARG A 6 2.89 -16.16 1.78
CA ARG A 6 2.46 -14.93 2.45
C ARG A 6 1.60 -15.28 3.67
N GLY A 7 1.85 -14.59 4.77
CA GLY A 7 1.01 -14.66 5.97
C GLY A 7 0.23 -13.38 6.20
N GLU A 8 -0.80 -13.48 7.03
CA GLU A 8 -1.54 -12.34 7.55
C GLU A 8 -1.18 -12.15 9.02
N VAL A 9 -0.57 -10.99 9.32
CA VAL A 9 -0.19 -10.59 10.68
C VAL A 9 -0.64 -9.16 10.89
N ILE A 10 -1.56 -8.93 11.85
CA ILE A 10 -2.18 -7.63 12.05
C ILE A 10 -1.23 -6.69 12.78
N HIS A 11 -0.52 -7.16 13.80
CA HIS A 11 0.39 -6.35 14.62
C HIS A 11 1.45 -7.20 15.30
N GLY A 12 2.45 -6.53 15.84
CA GLY A 12 3.57 -7.16 16.56
C GLY A 12 4.87 -7.14 15.77
N ASP A 13 5.78 -8.00 16.15
CA ASP A 13 7.08 -8.13 15.49
C ASP A 13 6.94 -9.02 14.25
N TYR A 14 6.87 -8.41 13.09
CA TYR A 14 6.71 -9.12 11.81
C TYR A 14 7.88 -10.03 11.46
N SER A 15 9.09 -9.77 11.98
CA SER A 15 10.28 -10.60 11.73
C SER A 15 10.15 -12.02 12.28
N ARG A 16 9.28 -12.22 13.25
CA ARG A 16 8.97 -13.56 13.78
C ARG A 16 8.34 -14.48 12.73
N TRP A 17 7.68 -13.92 11.75
CA TRP A 17 6.93 -14.65 10.74
C TRP A 17 7.51 -14.47 9.33
N ALA A 18 7.95 -13.25 9.00
CA ALA A 18 8.57 -12.92 7.73
C ALA A 18 10.09 -12.98 7.88
N ASN A 19 10.68 -14.11 7.50
CA ASN A 19 12.10 -14.36 7.53
C ASN A 19 12.44 -15.49 6.54
N PRO A 20 13.73 -15.71 6.21
CA PRO A 20 14.15 -16.72 5.22
C PRO A 20 13.69 -18.15 5.49
N GLU A 21 13.45 -18.51 6.74
CA GLU A 21 13.06 -19.87 7.13
C GLU A 21 11.53 -20.09 7.09
N MET A 22 10.74 -19.02 7.19
CA MET A 22 9.28 -19.11 7.34
C MET A 22 8.52 -18.53 6.16
N LEU A 23 7.96 -17.33 6.31
CA LEU A 23 7.14 -16.68 5.29
C LEU A 23 7.97 -15.68 4.49
N HIS A 24 7.79 -15.66 3.19
CA HIS A 24 8.46 -14.70 2.31
C HIS A 24 7.96 -13.27 2.51
N SER A 25 6.72 -13.11 3.01
CA SER A 25 6.11 -11.82 3.30
C SER A 25 4.95 -11.95 4.28
N VAL A 26 4.64 -10.86 4.99
CA VAL A 26 3.39 -10.71 5.75
C VAL A 26 2.76 -9.36 5.46
N THR A 27 1.46 -9.24 5.76
CA THR A 27 0.68 -8.00 5.60
C THR A 27 1.21 -6.88 6.48
N ASN A 28 1.41 -5.70 5.91
CA ASN A 28 1.90 -4.54 6.64
C ASN A 28 0.74 -3.64 7.12
N TYR A 29 0.05 -4.06 8.18
CA TYR A 29 -1.04 -3.30 8.78
C TYR A 29 -0.59 -2.01 9.45
N GLU A 30 0.65 -1.95 9.94
CA GLU A 30 1.18 -0.71 10.52
C GLU A 30 1.32 0.38 9.47
N LEU A 31 1.89 0.04 8.30
CA LEU A 31 1.97 0.99 7.20
C LEU A 31 0.58 1.34 6.67
N HIS A 32 -0.31 0.36 6.51
CA HIS A 32 -1.70 0.61 6.15
C HIS A 32 -2.32 1.69 7.04
N LYS A 33 -2.19 1.54 8.38
CA LYS A 33 -2.69 2.53 9.33
C LYS A 33 -2.00 3.88 9.13
N GLY A 34 -0.66 3.91 9.02
CA GLY A 34 0.12 5.13 8.82
C GLY A 34 -0.22 5.87 7.53
N LEU A 35 -0.54 5.14 6.44
CA LEU A 35 -0.90 5.75 5.16
C LEU A 35 -2.14 6.64 5.27
N TRP A 36 -3.25 6.16 5.81
CA TRP A 36 -4.46 6.97 5.89
C TRP A 36 -4.42 7.97 7.06
N SER A 37 -3.91 7.59 8.24
CA SER A 37 -3.85 8.50 9.40
C SER A 37 -2.83 9.61 9.18
N GLY A 38 -1.65 9.30 8.65
CA GLY A 38 -0.63 10.31 8.34
C GLY A 38 -1.09 11.36 7.34
N HIS A 39 -1.89 10.97 6.33
CA HIS A 39 -2.50 11.93 5.41
C HIS A 39 -3.61 12.74 6.06
N ASN A 40 -4.46 12.12 6.88
CA ASN A 40 -5.52 12.82 7.59
C ASN A 40 -5.02 13.84 8.61
N ASP A 41 -3.89 13.55 9.24
CA ASP A 41 -3.29 14.38 10.29
C ASP A 41 -2.16 15.27 9.75
N HIS A 42 -1.95 15.26 8.41
CA HIS A 42 -0.87 16.01 7.74
C HIS A 42 0.50 15.74 8.36
N ASN A 43 0.81 14.47 8.60
CA ASN A 43 2.00 14.05 9.33
C ASN A 43 2.71 12.85 8.69
N TYR A 44 3.63 13.13 7.78
CA TYR A 44 4.46 12.09 7.14
C TYR A 44 5.47 11.42 8.10
N PHE A 45 5.74 11.98 9.28
CA PHE A 45 6.59 11.31 10.27
C PHE A 45 6.04 9.93 10.67
N GLU A 46 4.72 9.77 10.68
CA GLU A 46 4.10 8.47 10.99
C GLU A 46 4.49 7.40 9.97
N ILE A 47 4.44 7.73 8.69
CA ILE A 47 4.83 6.82 7.59
C ILE A 47 6.34 6.54 7.64
N ALA A 48 7.15 7.58 7.77
CA ALA A 48 8.60 7.46 7.82
C ALA A 48 9.08 6.64 9.03
N HIS A 49 8.49 6.87 10.20
CA HIS A 49 8.81 6.10 11.41
C HIS A 49 8.50 4.61 11.20
N THR A 50 7.34 4.29 10.65
CA THR A 50 6.96 2.91 10.33
C THR A 50 7.96 2.28 9.35
N MET A 51 8.33 2.99 8.29
CA MET A 51 9.28 2.49 7.30
C MET A 51 10.65 2.22 7.90
N ARG A 52 11.20 3.15 8.68
CA ARG A 52 12.50 2.96 9.38
C ARG A 52 12.47 1.77 10.32
N ARG A 53 11.43 1.62 11.12
CA ARG A 53 11.27 0.51 12.05
C ARG A 53 11.21 -0.83 11.32
N LEU A 54 10.41 -0.91 10.27
CA LEU A 54 10.22 -2.16 9.52
C LEU A 54 11.43 -2.56 8.69
N GLN A 55 12.18 -1.60 8.14
CA GLN A 55 13.46 -1.89 7.48
C GLN A 55 14.47 -2.50 8.46
N GLY A 56 14.52 -2.00 9.71
CA GLY A 56 15.38 -2.56 10.75
C GLY A 56 14.98 -3.98 11.19
N LEU A 57 13.69 -4.29 11.18
CA LEU A 57 13.17 -5.60 11.60
C LEU A 57 13.16 -6.65 10.48
N CYS A 58 12.88 -6.23 9.26
CA CYS A 58 12.61 -7.13 8.12
C CYS A 58 13.50 -6.82 6.92
N HIS A 59 14.80 -6.53 7.15
CA HIS A 59 15.72 -6.11 6.08
C HIS A 59 15.88 -7.18 4.97
N ASP A 60 15.75 -8.46 5.30
CA ASP A 60 15.87 -9.59 4.36
C ASP A 60 14.54 -9.97 3.70
N THR A 61 13.43 -9.39 4.13
CA THR A 61 12.09 -9.69 3.63
C THR A 61 11.32 -8.43 3.31
N ARG A 62 10.53 -8.47 2.24
CA ARG A 62 9.67 -7.35 1.85
C ARG A 62 8.25 -7.60 2.28
N LEU A 63 7.69 -6.66 3.03
CA LEU A 63 6.31 -6.76 3.50
C LEU A 63 5.32 -6.43 2.39
N TYR A 64 4.13 -6.97 2.51
CA TYR A 64 3.01 -6.79 1.61
C TYR A 64 2.28 -5.49 1.94
N LEU A 65 2.40 -4.49 1.05
CA LEU A 65 1.87 -3.14 1.23
C LEU A 65 0.48 -3.03 0.61
N PHE A 66 -0.44 -2.41 1.33
CA PHE A 66 -1.81 -2.20 0.84
C PHE A 66 -2.41 -0.93 1.43
N SER A 67 -3.32 -0.31 0.71
CA SER A 67 -4.11 0.83 1.18
C SER A 67 -5.41 0.41 1.84
N ASP A 68 -6.02 -0.64 1.33
CA ASP A 68 -7.22 -1.29 1.86
C ASP A 68 -7.23 -2.78 1.45
N ASN A 69 -8.12 -3.55 2.05
CA ASN A 69 -8.32 -4.96 1.75
C ASN A 69 -9.78 -5.38 2.08
N HIS A 70 -10.04 -6.68 2.06
CA HIS A 70 -11.37 -7.25 2.30
C HIS A 70 -11.85 -7.19 3.76
N ASP A 71 -11.00 -6.79 4.71
CA ASP A 71 -11.31 -6.74 6.15
C ASP A 71 -11.29 -5.34 6.74
N VAL A 72 -10.77 -4.36 6.00
CA VAL A 72 -10.75 -2.95 6.42
C VAL A 72 -11.59 -2.07 5.50
N GLU A 73 -12.04 -0.94 6.02
CA GLU A 73 -12.76 0.05 5.21
C GLU A 73 -11.96 0.47 3.99
N ARG A 74 -12.67 0.66 2.87
CA ARG A 74 -12.09 1.17 1.63
C ARG A 74 -11.42 2.52 1.87
N LEU A 75 -10.30 2.74 1.20
CA LEU A 75 -9.48 3.95 1.40
C LEU A 75 -10.26 5.26 1.29
N PRO A 76 -11.19 5.46 0.32
CA PRO A 76 -11.99 6.69 0.24
C PRO A 76 -12.80 6.99 1.50
N ASN A 77 -13.23 5.96 2.24
CA ASN A 77 -13.99 6.12 3.49
C ASN A 77 -13.11 6.45 4.69
N LYS A 78 -11.82 6.13 4.63
CA LYS A 78 -10.84 6.46 5.67
C LYS A 78 -10.33 7.91 5.55
N LEU A 79 -10.31 8.47 4.35
CA LEU A 79 -9.67 9.75 4.06
C LEU A 79 -10.63 10.94 4.26
N ARG A 80 -10.16 11.98 4.95
CA ARG A 80 -10.83 13.28 5.03
C ARG A 80 -10.78 14.04 3.71
N ASN A 81 -9.67 13.88 2.95
CA ASN A 81 -9.50 14.42 1.61
C ASN A 81 -9.25 13.28 0.62
N ARG A 82 -10.18 13.07 -0.30
CA ARG A 82 -10.11 12.00 -1.31
C ARG A 82 -8.96 12.15 -2.31
N GLU A 83 -8.47 13.37 -2.52
CA GLU A 83 -7.30 13.59 -3.39
C GLU A 83 -6.05 12.84 -2.89
N HIS A 84 -5.97 12.54 -1.60
CA HIS A 84 -4.89 11.76 -1.02
C HIS A 84 -4.86 10.29 -1.46
N ILE A 85 -5.90 9.76 -2.10
CA ILE A 85 -5.88 8.42 -2.71
C ILE A 85 -4.69 8.30 -3.66
N ARG A 86 -4.45 9.31 -4.49
CA ARG A 86 -3.35 9.33 -5.47
C ARG A 86 -1.99 9.36 -4.78
N HIS A 87 -1.84 10.12 -3.71
CA HIS A 87 -0.60 10.17 -2.92
C HIS A 87 -0.31 8.82 -2.26
N ILE A 88 -1.34 8.19 -1.69
CA ILE A 88 -1.21 6.88 -1.06
C ILE A 88 -0.90 5.80 -2.10
N ALA A 89 -1.51 5.84 -3.28
CA ALA A 89 -1.17 4.95 -4.38
C ALA A 89 0.31 5.06 -4.76
N ILE A 90 0.86 6.29 -4.88
CA ILE A 90 2.29 6.49 -5.12
C ILE A 90 3.13 5.81 -4.04
N LEU A 91 2.80 6.02 -2.77
CA LEU A 91 3.53 5.41 -1.65
C LEU A 91 3.46 3.88 -1.69
N VAL A 92 2.29 3.30 -1.92
CA VAL A 92 2.12 1.83 -2.00
C VAL A 92 2.99 1.23 -3.11
N TYR A 93 3.08 1.88 -4.27
CA TYR A 93 3.87 1.36 -5.40
C TYR A 93 5.38 1.60 -5.27
N THR A 94 5.79 2.66 -4.57
CA THR A 94 7.20 3.12 -4.61
C THR A 94 7.97 2.94 -3.30
N LEU A 95 7.29 2.79 -2.16
CA LEU A 95 7.93 2.43 -0.90
C LEU A 95 8.58 1.03 -0.99
N TRP A 96 9.47 0.75 -0.04
CA TRP A 96 10.13 -0.54 0.06
C TRP A 96 9.15 -1.61 0.57
N GLY A 97 8.74 -2.49 -0.34
CA GLY A 97 7.76 -3.54 -0.09
C GLY A 97 7.15 -4.10 -1.38
N ILE A 98 6.15 -4.93 -1.24
CA ILE A 98 5.42 -5.55 -2.34
C ILE A 98 4.04 -4.89 -2.42
N PRO A 99 3.75 -4.10 -3.46
CA PRO A 99 2.45 -3.45 -3.60
C PRO A 99 1.35 -4.48 -3.82
N SER A 100 0.25 -4.29 -3.14
CA SER A 100 -0.97 -5.07 -3.30
C SER A 100 -2.15 -4.14 -3.48
N ILE A 101 -2.86 -4.34 -4.56
CA ILE A 101 -4.04 -3.57 -4.90
C ILE A 101 -5.26 -4.47 -4.76
N TYR A 102 -6.13 -4.13 -3.83
CA TYR A 102 -7.39 -4.82 -3.67
C TYR A 102 -8.35 -4.40 -4.78
N TYR A 103 -9.08 -5.36 -5.35
CA TYR A 103 -9.96 -5.07 -6.49
C TYR A 103 -10.94 -3.93 -6.19
N GLY A 104 -11.12 -3.03 -7.13
CA GLY A 104 -11.94 -1.83 -6.99
C GLY A 104 -11.21 -0.63 -6.37
N SER A 105 -10.05 -0.82 -5.71
CA SER A 105 -9.25 0.30 -5.19
C SER A 105 -8.70 1.15 -6.32
N GLU A 106 -8.39 0.55 -7.46
CA GLU A 106 -7.98 1.22 -8.70
C GLU A 106 -9.08 2.10 -9.31
N PHE A 107 -10.33 1.88 -8.92
CA PHE A 107 -11.45 2.73 -9.31
C PHE A 107 -11.83 3.74 -8.22
N GLY A 108 -11.23 3.64 -7.03
CA GLY A 108 -11.54 4.48 -5.89
C GLY A 108 -12.94 4.21 -5.32
N ILE A 109 -13.39 2.94 -5.37
CA ILE A 109 -14.72 2.57 -4.85
C ILE A 109 -14.80 2.75 -3.34
N GLU A 110 -15.99 3.08 -2.88
CA GLU A 110 -16.31 3.21 -1.47
C GLU A 110 -16.74 1.87 -0.86
N GLY A 111 -16.55 1.74 0.45
CA GLY A 111 -17.04 0.63 1.24
C GLY A 111 -16.72 0.86 2.70
N LYS A 112 -17.75 1.00 3.51
CA LYS A 112 -17.64 1.19 4.95
C LYS A 112 -17.93 -0.11 5.66
N LYS A 113 -17.14 -0.44 6.68
CA LYS A 113 -17.38 -1.63 7.48
C LYS A 113 -18.67 -1.48 8.26
N GLU A 114 -19.55 -2.47 8.16
CA GLU A 114 -20.79 -2.55 8.92
C GLU A 114 -20.65 -3.54 10.07
N TRP A 115 -21.43 -3.33 11.14
CA TRP A 115 -21.44 -4.26 12.25
C TRP A 115 -21.99 -5.61 11.82
N GLY A 116 -21.19 -6.67 11.97
CA GLY A 116 -21.59 -8.04 11.63
C GLY A 116 -21.59 -8.37 10.13
N SER A 117 -21.09 -7.47 9.26
CA SER A 117 -21.01 -7.72 7.82
C SER A 117 -19.80 -7.07 7.17
N ASP A 118 -19.07 -7.86 6.37
CA ASP A 118 -18.00 -7.38 5.49
C ASP A 118 -18.49 -7.18 4.03
N TRP A 119 -19.76 -7.41 3.75
CA TRP A 119 -20.34 -7.30 2.41
C TRP A 119 -20.02 -5.97 1.70
N PRO A 120 -20.13 -4.79 2.37
CA PRO A 120 -19.82 -3.52 1.72
C PRO A 120 -18.36 -3.39 1.30
N LEU A 121 -17.46 -4.20 1.86
CA LEU A 121 -16.04 -4.21 1.52
C LEU A 121 -15.74 -5.10 0.30
N ARG A 122 -16.68 -5.99 -0.05
CA ARG A 122 -16.53 -7.06 -1.05
C ARG A 122 -17.62 -7.02 -2.12
N PRO A 123 -17.87 -5.86 -2.76
CA PRO A 123 -18.95 -5.74 -3.76
C PRO A 123 -18.64 -6.60 -4.99
N CYS A 124 -19.69 -7.13 -5.62
CA CYS A 124 -19.60 -7.60 -6.99
C CYS A 124 -19.50 -6.39 -7.91
N LEU A 125 -18.49 -6.36 -8.79
CA LEU A 125 -18.29 -5.27 -9.73
C LEU A 125 -18.70 -5.73 -11.14
N GLU A 126 -19.51 -4.92 -11.80
CA GLU A 126 -19.79 -5.07 -13.22
C GLU A 126 -18.71 -4.32 -14.00
N LEU A 127 -17.79 -5.05 -14.64
CA LEU A 127 -16.63 -4.47 -15.31
C LEU A 127 -17.01 -3.53 -16.46
N GLU A 128 -18.17 -3.71 -17.05
CA GLU A 128 -18.69 -2.82 -18.09
C GLU A 128 -18.87 -1.37 -17.60
N ASP A 129 -19.21 -1.19 -16.31
CA ASP A 129 -19.33 0.15 -15.70
C ASP A 129 -17.99 0.88 -15.60
N TYR A 130 -16.88 0.16 -15.68
CA TYR A 130 -15.52 0.69 -15.56
C TYR A 130 -14.72 0.67 -16.87
N LYS A 131 -15.30 0.28 -18.00
CA LYS A 131 -14.60 0.12 -19.29
C LYS A 131 -13.83 1.36 -19.73
N ASP A 132 -14.34 2.55 -19.45
CA ASP A 132 -13.72 3.82 -19.80
C ASP A 132 -12.90 4.44 -18.65
N ALA A 133 -12.78 3.76 -17.50
CA ALA A 133 -12.17 4.30 -16.28
C ALA A 133 -10.73 4.78 -16.49
N LEU A 134 -9.97 4.14 -17.38
CA LEU A 134 -8.60 4.55 -17.67
C LEU A 134 -8.51 6.02 -18.16
N THR A 135 -9.52 6.49 -18.85
CA THR A 135 -9.57 7.84 -19.42
C THR A 135 -10.45 8.81 -18.64
N THR A 136 -11.44 8.30 -17.93
CA THR A 136 -12.45 9.12 -17.24
C THR A 136 -12.25 9.22 -15.73
N ASN A 137 -11.52 8.27 -15.14
CA ASN A 137 -11.29 8.22 -13.71
C ASN A 137 -9.82 8.55 -13.37
N PRO A 138 -9.56 9.70 -12.71
CA PRO A 138 -8.19 10.13 -12.39
C PRO A 138 -7.49 9.19 -11.40
N VAL A 139 -8.20 8.40 -10.59
CA VAL A 139 -7.62 7.39 -9.73
C VAL A 139 -7.10 6.24 -10.56
N THR A 140 -7.93 5.71 -11.48
CA THR A 140 -7.54 4.59 -12.36
C THR A 140 -6.33 4.93 -13.21
N SER A 141 -6.28 6.13 -13.78
CA SER A 141 -5.14 6.56 -14.60
C SER A 141 -3.82 6.60 -13.81
N VAL A 142 -3.88 7.02 -12.54
CA VAL A 142 -2.70 7.01 -11.65
C VAL A 142 -2.26 5.58 -11.33
N TYR A 143 -3.19 4.69 -10.97
CA TYR A 143 -2.85 3.29 -10.70
C TYR A 143 -2.24 2.61 -11.92
N ALA A 144 -2.76 2.84 -13.11
CA ALA A 144 -2.22 2.30 -14.36
C ALA A 144 -0.79 2.81 -14.64
N ALA A 145 -0.56 4.12 -14.47
CA ALA A 145 0.76 4.72 -14.64
C ALA A 145 1.77 4.16 -13.62
N LEU A 146 1.37 4.00 -12.36
CA LEU A 146 2.21 3.44 -11.30
C LEU A 146 2.52 1.96 -11.54
N GLY A 147 1.54 1.18 -12.02
CA GLY A 147 1.74 -0.23 -12.39
C GLY A 147 2.76 -0.37 -13.52
N LYS A 148 2.65 0.47 -14.54
CA LYS A 148 3.62 0.53 -15.65
C LYS A 148 5.02 0.92 -15.13
N LEU A 149 5.11 2.01 -14.38
CA LEU A 149 6.37 2.47 -13.78
C LEU A 149 7.04 1.38 -12.94
N LYS A 150 6.26 0.68 -12.11
CA LYS A 150 6.76 -0.42 -11.27
C LYS A 150 7.30 -1.58 -12.09
N ALA A 151 6.70 -1.87 -13.24
CA ALA A 151 7.15 -2.93 -14.15
C ALA A 151 8.41 -2.55 -14.93
N GLU A 152 8.55 -1.27 -15.29
CA GLU A 152 9.65 -0.76 -16.11
C GLU A 152 10.89 -0.38 -15.30
N GLU A 153 10.74 -0.02 -14.02
CA GLU A 153 11.81 0.46 -13.16
C GLU A 153 12.27 -0.60 -12.13
N PRO A 154 13.35 -1.34 -12.41
CA PRO A 154 13.86 -2.37 -11.49
C PRO A 154 14.21 -1.83 -10.11
N ALA A 155 14.64 -0.57 -10.01
CA ALA A 155 14.95 0.07 -8.74
C ALA A 155 13.76 0.07 -7.78
N LEU A 156 12.53 0.20 -8.27
CA LEU A 156 11.33 0.12 -7.43
C LEU A 156 11.11 -1.29 -6.85
N THR A 157 11.66 -2.31 -7.49
CA THR A 157 11.55 -3.69 -7.04
C THR A 157 12.78 -4.13 -6.24
N TRP A 158 13.99 -3.83 -6.72
CA TRP A 158 15.22 -4.38 -6.14
C TRP A 158 16.09 -3.36 -5.43
N GLY A 159 15.89 -2.07 -5.71
CA GLY A 159 16.71 -0.99 -5.16
C GLY A 159 16.59 -0.82 -3.65
N GLU A 160 17.65 -0.29 -3.07
CA GLU A 160 17.65 0.15 -1.69
C GLU A 160 16.72 1.35 -1.49
N PHE A 161 16.15 1.44 -0.31
CA PHE A 161 15.35 2.59 0.11
C PHE A 161 16.23 3.59 0.85
N LYS A 162 16.28 4.83 0.37
CA LYS A 162 17.02 5.93 1.00
C LYS A 162 16.09 7.10 1.26
N GLU A 163 15.92 7.44 2.52
CA GLU A 163 15.21 8.65 2.91
C GLU A 163 16.11 9.87 2.63
N LEU A 164 15.57 10.89 1.97
CA LEU A 164 16.29 12.09 1.57
C LEU A 164 15.87 13.33 2.35
N HIS A 165 14.57 13.49 2.59
CA HIS A 165 14.02 14.64 3.28
C HIS A 165 12.69 14.31 3.93
N LEU A 166 12.46 14.83 5.14
CA LEU A 166 11.22 14.58 5.89
C LEU A 166 10.82 15.82 6.68
N THR A 167 9.60 16.25 6.45
CA THR A 167 8.85 17.18 7.31
C THR A 167 7.47 16.61 7.57
N THR A 168 6.63 17.33 8.32
CA THR A 168 5.24 16.91 8.53
C THR A 168 4.47 16.78 7.21
N GLN A 169 4.77 17.61 6.21
CA GLN A 169 4.01 17.69 4.95
C GLN A 169 4.83 17.35 3.69
N CYS A 170 6.09 16.99 3.85
CA CYS A 170 6.94 16.62 2.73
C CYS A 170 7.76 15.38 3.10
N TYR A 171 7.73 14.38 2.22
CA TYR A 171 8.51 13.16 2.37
C TYR A 171 9.17 12.82 1.04
N ALA A 172 10.48 12.97 0.97
CA ALA A 172 11.27 12.60 -0.20
C ALA A 172 12.19 11.42 0.11
N TYR A 173 12.21 10.46 -0.80
CA TYR A 173 13.05 9.27 -0.73
C TYR A 173 13.48 8.83 -2.12
N ALA A 174 14.50 8.00 -2.17
CA ALA A 174 14.98 7.37 -3.39
C ALA A 174 14.92 5.84 -3.29
N ARG A 175 14.82 5.21 -4.45
CA ARG A 175 15.06 3.79 -4.64
C ARG A 175 16.30 3.67 -5.50
N VAL A 176 17.37 3.10 -4.98
CA VAL A 176 18.71 3.07 -5.63
C VAL A 176 19.07 1.64 -5.98
N LEU A 177 19.37 1.41 -7.25
CA LEU A 177 19.86 0.14 -7.76
C LEU A 177 21.13 0.43 -8.54
N ASP A 178 22.24 -0.17 -8.12
CA ASP A 178 23.54 -0.08 -8.77
C ASP A 178 23.63 -1.03 -9.97
#